data_73e115ab926ed12c9f50b47179b88fb7
#
_entry.id   73e115ab926ed12c9f50b47179b88fb7
#
_cell.length_a   1.000
_cell.length_b   1.000
_cell.length_c   1.000
_cell.angle_alpha   90.00
_cell.angle_beta   90.00
_cell.angle_gamma   90.00
#
_symmetry.space_group_name_H-M   'P 1'
#
loop_
_entity.id
_entity.type
_entity.pdbx_description
1 polymer ?
#
loop_
_entity_poly.entity_id
_entity_poly.type
_entity_poly.pdbx_seq_one_letter_code
_entity_poly.pdbx_strand_id
1 'polypeptide(L)'
;MSQQPILVFDSGIGGLTVLREARVLMPERRFIYVADDEGFPYGNWGEAELTQRILSLFADLISGYRPALCVIACNTASTLVLEPLRSAFPDTPFVGTVPAIKPAAERTLGSAVARIDHLGTYSCRRMYGAAEGR
;
A
#
# COMPACT_ATOMS: atom_id res chain seq x y z
N MET A 1 26.62 0.98 14.40
CA MET A 1 25.72 1.89 13.63
C MET A 1 24.31 1.36 13.65
N SER A 2 23.35 2.18 14.06
CA SER A 2 21.96 1.78 13.97
C SER A 2 21.56 1.70 12.49
N GLN A 3 21.05 0.56 12.08
CA GLN A 3 20.49 0.42 10.74
C GLN A 3 19.22 1.25 10.64
N GLN A 4 19.05 1.92 9.51
CA GLN A 4 17.80 2.61 9.23
C GLN A 4 16.65 1.59 9.20
N PRO A 5 15.51 1.91 9.81
CA PRO A 5 14.41 0.97 9.89
C PRO A 5 13.70 0.78 8.53
N ILE A 6 13.00 -0.33 8.41
CA ILE A 6 12.01 -0.54 7.36
C ILE A 6 10.65 -0.13 7.92
N LEU A 7 9.99 0.80 7.25
CA LEU A 7 8.67 1.27 7.65
C LEU A 7 7.61 0.50 6.89
N VAL A 8 6.66 -0.09 7.62
CA VAL A 8 5.50 -0.79 7.05
C VAL A 8 4.26 0.03 7.37
N PHE A 9 3.57 0.47 6.35
CA PHE A 9 2.42 1.36 6.46
C PHE A 9 1.14 0.66 6.02
N ASP A 10 0.08 0.81 6.82
CA ASP A 10 -1.26 0.35 6.49
C ASP A 10 -2.30 1.33 7.02
N SER A 11 -3.53 1.21 6.53
CA SER A 11 -4.68 1.96 7.05
C SER A 11 -5.26 1.35 8.32
N GLY A 12 -4.88 0.12 8.67
CA GLY A 12 -5.39 -0.61 9.83
C GLY A 12 -4.41 -1.69 10.28
N ILE A 13 -4.93 -2.88 10.54
CA ILE A 13 -4.15 -3.99 11.08
C ILE A 13 -3.85 -5.12 10.09
N GLY A 14 -4.43 -5.07 8.89
CA GLY A 14 -4.23 -6.10 7.87
C GLY A 14 -2.78 -6.26 7.43
N GLY A 15 -2.01 -5.19 7.46
CA GLY A 15 -0.58 -5.19 7.13
C GLY A 15 0.32 -5.89 8.13
N LEU A 16 -0.20 -6.30 9.30
CA LEU A 16 0.57 -7.08 10.27
C LEU A 16 0.99 -8.44 9.71
N THR A 17 0.25 -9.01 8.77
CA THR A 17 0.64 -10.23 8.08
C THR A 17 1.87 -10.02 7.21
N VAL A 18 1.94 -8.89 6.51
CA VAL A 18 3.11 -8.48 5.72
C VAL A 18 4.32 -8.28 6.64
N LEU A 19 4.12 -7.58 7.75
CA LEU A 19 5.17 -7.37 8.73
C LEU A 19 5.71 -8.69 9.28
N ARG A 20 4.84 -9.63 9.62
CA ARG A 20 5.22 -10.94 10.12
C ARG A 20 6.13 -11.68 9.15
N GLU A 21 5.73 -11.74 7.88
CA GLU A 21 6.51 -12.41 6.84
C GLU A 21 7.85 -11.71 6.59
N ALA A 22 7.87 -10.39 6.58
CA ALA A 22 9.09 -9.62 6.42
C ALA A 22 10.07 -9.86 7.57
N ARG A 23 9.57 -9.97 8.80
CA ARG A 23 10.41 -10.25 9.97
C ARG A 23 11.01 -11.66 9.94
N VAL A 24 10.29 -12.62 9.42
CA VAL A 24 10.81 -13.99 9.23
C VAL A 24 11.95 -14.00 8.23
N LEU A 25 11.81 -13.26 7.13
CA LEU A 25 12.83 -13.19 6.07
C LEU A 25 14.03 -12.34 6.45
N MET A 26 13.83 -11.33 7.27
CA MET A 26 14.87 -10.36 7.65
C MET A 26 14.86 -10.12 9.15
N PRO A 27 15.20 -11.15 9.96
CA PRO A 27 15.08 -11.07 11.42
C PRO A 27 16.05 -10.06 12.06
N GLU A 28 17.13 -9.69 11.36
CA GLU A 28 18.12 -8.72 11.84
C GLU A 28 17.71 -7.26 11.60
N ARG A 29 16.65 -7.02 10.82
CA ARG A 29 16.24 -5.66 10.48
C ARG A 29 15.29 -5.11 11.53
N ARG A 30 15.36 -3.79 11.73
CA ARG A 30 14.39 -3.06 12.54
C ARG A 30 13.19 -2.70 11.67
N PHE A 31 12.01 -2.88 12.22
CA PHE A 31 10.75 -2.53 11.57
C PHE A 31 9.99 -1.51 12.40
N ILE A 32 9.32 -0.59 11.71
CA ILE A 32 8.34 0.32 12.30
C ILE A 32 7.03 0.08 11.56
N TYR A 33 6.00 -0.30 12.31
CA TYR A 33 4.65 -0.46 11.76
C TYR A 33 3.83 0.79 12.06
N VAL A 34 3.24 1.36 11.03
CA VAL A 34 2.38 2.54 11.15
C VAL A 34 0.99 2.18 10.64
N ALA A 35 0.01 2.27 11.51
CA ALA A 35 -1.39 2.11 11.17
C ALA A 35 -2.07 3.48 11.18
N ASP A 36 -2.56 3.93 10.04
CA ASP A 36 -3.36 5.15 9.94
C ASP A 36 -4.82 4.85 10.28
N ASP A 37 -5.06 4.51 11.51
CA ASP A 37 -6.37 4.09 12.02
C ASP A 37 -7.41 5.22 11.94
N GLU A 38 -7.01 6.46 12.11
CA GLU A 38 -7.88 7.63 11.98
C GLU A 38 -8.44 7.78 10.56
N GLY A 39 -7.70 7.34 9.54
CA GLY A 39 -8.12 7.38 8.16
C GLY A 39 -8.89 6.16 7.68
N PHE A 40 -8.98 5.12 8.50
CA PHE A 40 -9.63 3.85 8.13
C PHE A 40 -11.16 4.03 8.01
N PRO A 41 -11.83 3.45 6.99
CA PRO A 41 -11.26 2.73 5.85
C PRO A 41 -10.95 3.67 4.67
N TYR A 42 -9.84 3.43 4.00
CA TYR A 42 -9.40 4.26 2.87
C TYR A 42 -10.31 4.17 1.64
N GLY A 43 -11.06 3.10 1.51
CA GLY A 43 -11.98 2.93 0.39
C GLY A 43 -13.07 4.00 0.30
N ASN A 44 -13.36 4.68 1.39
CA ASN A 44 -14.38 5.74 1.45
C ASN A 44 -13.86 7.13 1.07
N TRP A 45 -12.54 7.27 0.92
CA TRP A 45 -11.91 8.56 0.62
C TRP A 45 -11.93 8.86 -0.89
N GLY A 46 -12.04 10.14 -1.21
CA GLY A 46 -11.70 10.62 -2.53
C GLY A 46 -10.21 10.42 -2.83
N GLU A 47 -9.85 10.14 -4.08
CA GLU A 47 -8.47 9.86 -4.45
C GLU A 47 -7.54 11.04 -4.14
N ALA A 48 -7.94 12.27 -4.47
CA ALA A 48 -7.15 13.46 -4.22
C ALA A 48 -6.96 13.71 -2.72
N GLU A 49 -8.01 13.56 -1.93
CA GLU A 49 -7.96 13.75 -0.48
C GLU A 49 -7.08 12.70 0.19
N LEU A 50 -7.20 11.44 -0.23
CA LEU A 50 -6.38 10.35 0.28
C LEU A 50 -4.91 10.56 -0.04
N THR A 51 -4.60 10.97 -1.26
CA THR A 51 -3.25 11.29 -1.70
C THR A 51 -2.64 12.38 -0.82
N GLN A 52 -3.35 13.47 -0.60
CA GLN A 52 -2.92 14.56 0.25
C GLN A 52 -2.63 14.09 1.69
N ARG A 53 -3.55 13.32 2.25
CA ARG A 53 -3.39 12.77 3.59
C ARG A 53 -2.12 11.92 3.71
N ILE A 54 -1.95 10.98 2.80
CA ILE A 54 -0.81 10.04 2.85
C ILE A 54 0.51 10.76 2.58
N LEU A 55 0.56 11.70 1.64
CA LEU A 55 1.76 12.50 1.40
C LEU A 55 2.16 13.30 2.65
N SER A 56 1.20 13.89 3.32
CA SER A 56 1.46 14.64 4.56
C SER A 56 1.98 13.73 5.68
N LEU A 57 1.36 12.56 5.86
CA LEU A 57 1.82 11.57 6.83
C LEU A 57 3.25 11.11 6.55
N PHE A 58 3.56 10.80 5.30
CA PHE A 58 4.90 10.34 4.92
C PHE A 58 5.96 11.42 5.02
N ALA A 59 5.62 12.68 4.81
CA ALA A 59 6.55 13.77 5.07
C ALA A 59 7.05 13.74 6.52
N ASP A 60 6.13 13.56 7.47
CA ASP A 60 6.47 13.46 8.89
C ASP A 60 7.20 12.17 9.23
N LEU A 61 6.74 11.05 8.70
CA LEU A 61 7.33 9.73 8.97
C LEU A 61 8.77 9.62 8.45
N ILE A 62 9.01 10.09 7.23
CA ILE A 62 10.34 10.05 6.62
C ILE A 62 11.29 10.98 7.35
N SER A 63 10.83 12.18 7.69
CA SER A 63 11.62 13.14 8.45
C SER A 63 11.99 12.63 9.85
N GLY A 64 11.04 11.99 10.53
CA GLY A 64 11.23 11.51 11.89
C GLY A 64 12.02 10.21 12.01
N TYR A 65 11.73 9.24 11.18
CA TYR A 65 12.30 7.90 11.28
C TYR A 65 13.43 7.61 10.31
N ARG A 66 13.55 8.35 9.23
CA ARG A 66 14.54 8.16 8.16
C ARG A 66 14.65 6.71 7.71
N PRO A 67 13.54 6.12 7.23
CA PRO A 67 13.54 4.71 6.86
C PRO A 67 14.43 4.44 5.66
N ALA A 68 15.04 3.24 5.65
CA ALA A 68 15.78 2.76 4.49
C ALA A 68 14.84 2.39 3.34
N LEU A 69 13.61 2.00 3.68
CA LEU A 69 12.61 1.49 2.75
C LEU A 69 11.23 1.63 3.40
N CYS A 70 10.24 1.98 2.61
CA CYS A 70 8.83 2.01 3.02
C CYS A 70 8.04 0.94 2.26
N VAL A 71 7.34 0.10 3.00
CA VAL A 71 6.41 -0.90 2.45
C VAL A 71 4.99 -0.39 2.66
N ILE A 72 4.24 -0.24 1.58
CA ILE A 72 2.83 0.14 1.62
C ILE A 72 2.02 -1.15 1.63
N ALA A 73 1.62 -1.58 2.84
CA ALA A 73 0.91 -2.84 3.04
C ALA A 73 -0.62 -2.72 2.83
N CYS A 74 -1.09 -1.53 2.48
CA CYS A 74 -2.48 -1.27 2.16
C CYS A 74 -2.70 -1.38 0.64
N ASN A 75 -3.63 -2.23 0.21
CA ASN A 75 -3.93 -2.41 -1.21
C ASN A 75 -4.45 -1.12 -1.87
N THR A 76 -5.37 -0.43 -1.20
CA THR A 76 -5.93 0.83 -1.69
C THR A 76 -4.83 1.88 -1.86
N ALA A 77 -4.01 2.08 -0.85
CA ALA A 77 -2.92 3.05 -0.90
C ALA A 77 -1.85 2.65 -1.94
N SER A 78 -1.50 1.36 -2.02
CA SER A 78 -0.53 0.88 -3.02
C SER A 78 -0.97 1.20 -4.45
N THR A 79 -2.25 1.13 -4.71
CA THR A 79 -2.77 1.39 -6.07
C THR A 79 -2.88 2.87 -6.38
N LEU A 80 -3.37 3.67 -5.42
CA LEU A 80 -3.71 5.06 -5.68
C LEU A 80 -2.56 6.03 -5.39
N VAL A 81 -1.69 5.71 -4.45
CA VAL A 81 -0.75 6.69 -3.87
C VAL A 81 0.72 6.32 -4.06
N LEU A 82 1.03 5.12 -4.56
CA LEU A 82 2.41 4.68 -4.71
C LEU A 82 3.23 5.59 -5.63
N GLU A 83 2.70 5.95 -6.79
CA GLU A 83 3.39 6.84 -7.73
C GLU A 83 3.54 8.27 -7.19
N PRO A 84 2.50 8.89 -6.60
CA PRO A 84 2.68 10.17 -5.90
C PRO A 84 3.73 10.13 -4.80
N LEU A 85 3.80 9.05 -4.02
CA LEU A 85 4.83 8.89 -2.99
C LEU A 85 6.23 8.83 -3.58
N ARG A 86 6.43 8.06 -4.64
CA ARG A 86 7.71 7.96 -5.33
C ARG A 86 8.16 9.29 -5.92
N SER A 87 7.22 10.04 -6.46
CA SER A 87 7.49 11.37 -7.02
C SER A 87 7.85 12.40 -5.94
N ALA A 88 7.14 12.38 -4.81
CA ALA A 88 7.35 13.32 -3.72
C ALA A 88 8.63 13.02 -2.93
N PHE A 89 9.01 11.75 -2.81
CA PHE A 89 10.15 11.31 -2.01
C PHE A 89 11.10 10.44 -2.84
N PRO A 90 11.80 11.02 -3.82
CA PRO A 90 12.61 10.24 -4.78
C PRO A 90 13.80 9.52 -4.13
N ASP A 91 14.25 9.97 -2.97
CA ASP A 91 15.38 9.36 -2.25
C ASP A 91 14.96 8.21 -1.35
N THR A 92 13.67 7.98 -1.18
CA THR A 92 13.15 6.90 -0.34
C THR A 92 12.52 5.82 -1.22
N PRO A 93 13.02 4.56 -1.17
CA PRO A 93 12.39 3.46 -1.90
C PRO A 93 11.02 3.10 -1.33
N PHE A 94 10.04 2.86 -2.20
CA PHE A 94 8.70 2.42 -1.84
C PHE A 94 8.38 1.09 -2.52
N VAL A 95 7.88 0.15 -1.74
CA VAL A 95 7.38 -1.14 -2.22
C VAL A 95 5.89 -1.22 -1.89
N GLY A 96 5.08 -1.44 -2.90
CA GLY A 96 3.63 -1.62 -2.73
C GLY A 96 3.25 -3.10 -2.66
N THR A 97 2.09 -3.36 -2.09
CA THR A 97 1.45 -4.66 -2.10
C THR A 97 0.26 -4.60 -3.05
N VAL A 98 0.48 -4.98 -4.29
CA VAL A 98 -0.59 -5.01 -5.29
C VAL A 98 -1.23 -6.39 -5.27
N PRO A 99 -2.56 -6.49 -5.15
CA PRO A 99 -3.24 -7.77 -5.25
C PRO A 99 -2.91 -8.46 -6.59
N ALA A 100 -2.84 -9.76 -6.60
CA ALA A 100 -2.57 -10.55 -7.80
C ALA A 100 -3.67 -10.42 -8.88
N ILE A 101 -4.67 -9.61 -8.63
CA ILE A 101 -5.78 -9.31 -9.54
C ILE A 101 -5.28 -8.69 -10.85
N LYS A 102 -4.30 -7.80 -10.80
CA LYS A 102 -3.78 -7.18 -12.01
C LYS A 102 -3.15 -8.20 -12.97
N PRO A 103 -2.20 -9.05 -12.53
CA PRO A 103 -1.70 -10.10 -13.39
C PRO A 103 -2.78 -11.11 -13.84
N ALA A 104 -3.75 -11.39 -12.97
CA ALA A 104 -4.87 -12.26 -13.33
C ALA A 104 -5.77 -11.62 -14.38
N ALA A 105 -6.05 -10.32 -14.26
CA ALA A 105 -6.86 -9.59 -15.25
C ALA A 105 -6.17 -9.50 -16.60
N GLU A 106 -4.87 -9.36 -16.63
CA GLU A 106 -4.08 -9.33 -17.86
C GLU A 106 -4.07 -10.68 -18.59
N ARG A 107 -4.21 -11.78 -17.84
CA ARG A 107 -4.20 -13.15 -18.38
C ARG A 107 -5.57 -13.71 -18.67
N THR A 108 -6.59 -13.26 -17.99
CA THR A 108 -7.98 -13.70 -18.16
C THR A 108 -8.83 -12.52 -18.60
N LEU A 109 -9.41 -12.63 -19.75
CA LEU A 109 -10.32 -11.60 -20.27
C LEU A 109 -11.59 -11.55 -19.41
N GLY A 110 -11.66 -10.62 -18.48
CA GLY A 110 -12.93 -10.11 -18.00
C GLY A 110 -13.47 -10.66 -16.68
N SER A 111 -14.66 -11.19 -16.70
CA SER A 111 -15.56 -11.34 -15.56
C SER A 111 -15.14 -12.30 -14.44
N ALA A 112 -14.16 -13.15 -14.66
CA ALA A 112 -13.71 -14.11 -13.63
C ALA A 112 -12.93 -13.45 -12.50
N VAL A 113 -12.25 -12.36 -12.79
CA VAL A 113 -11.40 -11.64 -11.81
C VAL A 113 -12.23 -10.94 -10.75
N ALA A 114 -13.39 -10.43 -11.11
CA ALA A 114 -14.31 -9.75 -10.18
C ALA A 114 -14.87 -10.69 -9.09
N ARG A 115 -14.78 -12.01 -9.27
CA ARG A 115 -15.27 -13.00 -8.31
C ARG A 115 -14.21 -13.51 -7.34
N ILE A 116 -12.95 -13.26 -7.60
CA ILE A 116 -11.85 -13.79 -6.78
C ILE A 116 -11.70 -12.98 -5.50
N ASP A 117 -12.10 -11.74 -5.53
CA ASP A 117 -11.87 -10.85 -4.41
C ASP A 117 -13.16 -10.14 -3.97
N HIS A 118 -13.97 -10.83 -3.21
CA HIS A 118 -15.14 -10.21 -2.61
C HIS A 118 -14.82 -9.30 -1.43
N LEU A 119 -13.62 -9.41 -0.86
CA LEU A 119 -13.12 -8.49 0.16
C LEU A 119 -12.57 -7.22 -0.48
N GLY A 120 -12.06 -7.34 -1.69
CA GLY A 120 -11.53 -6.22 -2.46
C GLY A 120 -12.41 -5.77 -3.61
N THR A 121 -13.66 -6.24 -3.70
CA THR A 121 -14.53 -5.92 -4.86
C THR A 121 -14.63 -4.42 -5.10
N TYR A 122 -14.70 -3.65 -4.04
CA TYR A 122 -14.75 -2.19 -4.11
C TYR A 122 -13.41 -1.61 -4.59
N SER A 123 -12.32 -2.10 -4.03
CA SER A 123 -10.96 -1.77 -4.48
C SER A 123 -10.73 -2.18 -5.93
N CYS A 124 -11.19 -3.37 -6.29
CA CYS A 124 -11.04 -3.92 -7.64
C CYS A 124 -11.72 -3.02 -8.69
N ARG A 125 -12.96 -2.60 -8.44
CA ARG A 125 -13.66 -1.66 -9.32
C ARG A 125 -12.93 -0.34 -9.48
N ARG A 126 -12.40 0.17 -8.39
CA ARG A 126 -11.69 1.45 -8.38
C ARG A 126 -10.32 1.35 -9.05
N MET A 127 -9.65 0.22 -8.85
CA MET A 127 -8.32 -0.03 -9.38
C MET A 127 -8.32 -0.42 -10.86
N TYR A 128 -9.32 -1.17 -11.28
CA TYR A 128 -9.35 -1.80 -12.59
C TYR A 128 -10.70 -1.65 -13.30
N GLY A 129 -11.37 -0.54 -13.03
CA GLY A 129 -12.72 -0.24 -13.58
C GLY A 129 -12.80 -0.32 -15.10
N ALA A 130 -11.67 -0.19 -15.79
CA ALA A 130 -11.60 -0.39 -17.23
C ALA A 130 -11.70 -1.86 -17.67
N ALA A 131 -11.51 -2.80 -16.75
CA ALA A 131 -11.58 -4.23 -17.06
C ALA A 131 -13.02 -4.78 -17.06
N GLU A 132 -13.96 -4.03 -16.47
CA GLU A 132 -15.38 -4.44 -16.44
C GLU A 132 -16.15 -3.99 -17.70
N GLY A 133 -15.58 -3.14 -18.51
CA GLY A 133 -16.23 -2.58 -19.72
C GLY A 133 -15.77 -3.19 -21.05
N ARG A 134 -15.08 -4.31 -21.03
CA ARG A 134 -14.61 -4.98 -22.25
C ARG A 134 -15.09 -6.40 -22.37
#